data_5d20eddf5a88a7a4b1cd978705ada6df
#
_entry.id   5d20eddf5a88a7a4b1cd978705ada6df
#
_cell.length_a   1.000
_cell.length_b   1.000
_cell.length_c   1.000
_cell.angle_alpha   90.00
_cell.angle_beta   90.00
_cell.angle_gamma   90.00
#
_symmetry.space_group_name_H-M   'P 1'
#
loop_
_entity.id
_entity.type
_entity.pdbx_description
1 polymer ?
#
loop_
_entity_poly.entity_id
_entity_poly.type
_entity_poly.pdbx_seq_one_letter_code
_entity_poly.pdbx_strand_id
1 'polypeptide(L)'
;MFLRLRKATRKSGLKVATVAPFTSAGSRKMKARLLHAAPGSEPGVVDAIAAGGAYADVAEALSGGIILVGERAAQTPGLLSSVVALAERTGARLAWVPRRAGDRAAIEAGLLPGLLPFGRGLDEAGAQSLGWGELPGRGLDAEQMIEAAASGELQALVVGGVDVRDFDEPAAVREALEEVPFLVSLEVRASEITDRADVVLPVAPAVEKNGTYINWEGRLRPFGQARSATSLTDRDVLVRLTEEFDLDLGITALADLYEEVNPLMEWDGAPQEFTPVSAQAPAAAGKGQVVLASHKPMIDAGRLQDGAPWLAGSARRPVLLASAATLAAAGIAPAPTRRSKPSAERSPSRPPSRTCPTPSRGCPSVRPAPLFTKTSAVPAPSQPCAPRRRWHDDTRTLRSPGVHRRGL
;
A
#
# COMPACT_ATOMS: atom_id res chain seq x y z
N MET A 1 -9.28 8.92 5.53
CA MET A 1 -8.50 9.62 6.58
C MET A 1 -8.34 11.12 6.30
N PHE A 2 -7.70 11.58 5.23
CA PHE A 2 -7.43 13.00 4.94
C PHE A 2 -8.64 13.94 5.08
N LEU A 3 -9.79 13.58 4.49
CA LEU A 3 -11.02 14.40 4.58
C LEU A 3 -11.54 14.54 6.02
N ARG A 4 -11.41 13.49 6.85
CA ARG A 4 -11.77 13.53 8.27
C ARG A 4 -10.86 14.48 9.05
N LEU A 5 -9.54 14.36 8.87
CA LEU A 5 -8.56 15.27 9.50
C LEU A 5 -8.79 16.72 9.08
N ARG A 6 -8.92 16.97 7.77
CA ARG A 6 -9.23 18.32 7.26
C ARG A 6 -10.53 18.89 7.83
N LYS A 7 -11.57 18.07 7.99
CA LYS A 7 -12.81 18.50 8.62
C LYS A 7 -12.58 18.87 10.09
N ALA A 8 -11.85 18.04 10.83
CA ALA A 8 -11.56 18.26 12.24
C ALA A 8 -10.70 19.50 12.46
N THR A 9 -9.68 19.77 11.64
CA THR A 9 -8.87 21.01 11.73
C THR A 9 -9.71 22.27 11.51
N ARG A 10 -10.76 22.19 10.69
CA ARG A 10 -11.64 23.34 10.39
C ARG A 10 -12.77 23.54 11.39
N LYS A 11 -13.33 22.44 11.93
CA LYS A 11 -14.53 22.47 12.76
C LYS A 11 -14.24 22.33 14.26
N SER A 12 -13.22 21.55 14.61
CA SER A 12 -12.92 21.18 16.01
C SER A 12 -11.56 21.70 16.49
N GLY A 13 -10.87 22.51 15.68
CA GLY A 13 -9.57 23.05 16.07
C GLY A 13 -8.43 22.02 16.20
N LEU A 14 -8.60 20.82 15.63
CA LEU A 14 -7.56 19.78 15.68
C LEU A 14 -6.21 20.35 15.23
N LYS A 15 -5.20 20.28 16.09
CA LYS A 15 -3.83 20.61 15.75
C LYS A 15 -3.20 19.46 14.97
N VAL A 16 -2.46 19.78 13.90
CA VAL A 16 -1.73 18.80 13.09
C VAL A 16 -0.31 19.29 12.90
N ALA A 17 0.67 18.44 13.15
CA ALA A 17 2.06 18.65 12.78
C ALA A 17 2.48 17.59 11.75
N THR A 18 3.49 17.87 10.94
CA THR A 18 4.03 16.96 9.93
C THR A 18 5.54 17.05 9.95
N VAL A 19 6.22 15.95 10.21
CA VAL A 19 7.67 15.80 10.00
C VAL A 19 7.89 15.49 8.53
N ALA A 20 8.53 16.37 7.80
CA ALA A 20 8.71 16.24 6.35
C ALA A 20 9.74 17.25 5.80
N PRO A 21 10.33 17.00 4.62
CA PRO A 21 11.25 17.94 3.98
C PRO A 21 10.56 19.19 3.41
N PHE A 22 9.24 19.17 3.21
CA PHE A 22 8.50 20.33 2.70
C PHE A 22 7.01 20.25 3.05
N THR A 23 6.32 21.37 2.93
CA THR A 23 4.87 21.44 3.16
C THR A 23 4.09 20.96 1.93
N SER A 24 3.50 19.79 2.01
CA SER A 24 2.67 19.23 0.95
C SER A 24 1.34 20.00 0.78
N ALA A 25 0.66 19.77 -0.35
CA ALA A 25 -0.68 20.33 -0.57
C ALA A 25 -1.69 19.84 0.49
N GLY A 26 -1.54 18.59 0.96
CA GLY A 26 -2.33 18.02 2.05
C GLY A 26 -2.09 18.73 3.37
N SER A 27 -0.83 18.91 3.75
CA SER A 27 -0.42 19.61 4.97
C SER A 27 -0.96 21.04 4.99
N ARG A 28 -0.84 21.78 3.88
CA ARG A 28 -1.42 23.13 3.77
C ARG A 28 -2.93 23.15 3.97
N LYS A 29 -3.66 22.19 3.37
CA LYS A 29 -5.13 22.12 3.52
C LYS A 29 -5.57 21.75 4.92
N MET A 30 -4.72 21.06 5.69
CA MET A 30 -4.95 20.74 7.10
C MET A 30 -4.38 21.80 8.04
N LYS A 31 -3.77 22.87 7.54
CA LYS A 31 -3.05 23.87 8.35
C LYS A 31 -1.99 23.23 9.26
N ALA A 32 -1.35 22.16 8.78
CA ALA A 32 -0.35 21.45 9.54
C ALA A 32 0.90 22.31 9.74
N ARG A 33 1.45 22.29 10.97
CA ARG A 33 2.77 22.82 11.25
C ARG A 33 3.82 21.91 10.62
N LEU A 34 4.70 22.45 9.80
CA LEU A 34 5.85 21.70 9.29
C LEU A 34 6.94 21.67 10.37
N LEU A 35 7.36 20.48 10.72
CA LEU A 35 8.58 20.19 11.45
C LEU A 35 9.58 19.71 10.40
N HIS A 36 10.45 20.60 9.96
CA HIS A 36 11.32 20.33 8.83
C HIS A 36 12.36 19.26 9.17
N ALA A 37 12.40 18.21 8.37
CA ALA A 37 13.41 17.17 8.40
C ALA A 37 13.86 16.84 6.98
N ALA A 38 15.16 16.81 6.74
CA ALA A 38 15.70 16.24 5.53
C ALA A 38 15.56 14.70 5.58
N PRO A 39 15.53 13.99 4.44
CA PRO A 39 15.50 12.53 4.44
C PRO A 39 16.65 11.95 5.28
N GLY A 40 16.33 11.03 6.18
CA GLY A 40 17.25 10.42 7.13
C GLY A 40 17.43 11.20 8.43
N SER A 41 17.00 12.48 8.53
CA SER A 41 17.09 13.26 9.76
C SER A 41 15.79 13.27 10.58
N GLU A 42 14.77 12.55 10.15
CA GLU A 42 13.48 12.48 10.81
C GLU A 42 13.58 11.98 12.27
N PRO A 43 14.41 10.96 12.61
CA PRO A 43 14.57 10.52 13.99
C PRO A 43 14.95 11.65 14.93
N GLY A 44 15.94 12.46 14.56
CA GLY A 44 16.41 13.59 15.37
C GLY A 44 15.32 14.64 15.62
N VAL A 45 14.41 14.87 14.68
CA VAL A 45 13.27 15.77 14.87
C VAL A 45 12.24 15.14 15.81
N VAL A 46 11.98 13.84 15.69
CA VAL A 46 11.06 13.09 16.57
C VAL A 46 11.60 13.06 18.00
N ASP A 47 12.88 12.81 18.17
CA ASP A 47 13.56 12.81 19.48
C ASP A 47 13.53 14.20 20.11
N ALA A 48 13.71 15.27 19.31
CA ALA A 48 13.58 16.65 19.78
C ALA A 48 12.16 17.00 20.24
N ILE A 49 11.11 16.43 19.61
CA ILE A 49 9.74 16.52 20.13
C ILE A 49 9.62 15.81 21.48
N ALA A 50 10.15 14.59 21.57
CA ALA A 50 10.16 13.83 22.81
C ALA A 50 10.91 14.55 23.93
N ALA A 51 12.01 15.24 23.65
CA ALA A 51 12.77 16.04 24.60
C ALA A 51 12.02 17.32 25.04
N GLY A 52 11.05 17.79 24.27
CA GLY A 52 10.31 19.03 24.51
C GLY A 52 11.06 20.24 23.92
N GLY A 53 11.58 21.14 24.74
CA GLY A 53 12.35 22.30 24.26
C GLY A 53 11.61 23.13 23.20
N ALA A 54 12.18 23.29 22.02
CA ALA A 54 11.61 24.05 20.91
C ALA A 54 10.28 23.45 20.38
N TYR A 55 9.97 22.22 20.71
CA TYR A 55 8.75 21.49 20.29
C TYR A 55 7.85 21.10 21.47
N ALA A 56 8.01 21.72 22.63
CA ALA A 56 7.20 21.41 23.82
C ALA A 56 5.69 21.52 23.55
N ASP A 57 5.28 22.50 22.76
CA ASP A 57 3.87 22.69 22.36
C ASP A 57 3.34 21.56 21.46
N VAL A 58 4.21 20.89 20.69
CA VAL A 58 3.85 19.73 19.88
C VAL A 58 3.74 18.48 20.77
N ALA A 59 4.68 18.29 21.69
CA ALA A 59 4.64 17.20 22.66
C ALA A 59 3.40 17.27 23.54
N GLU A 60 3.05 18.45 24.06
CA GLU A 60 1.83 18.69 24.82
C GLU A 60 0.57 18.40 24.01
N ALA A 61 0.55 18.84 22.74
CA ALA A 61 -0.60 18.59 21.85
C ALA A 61 -0.75 17.09 21.46
N LEU A 62 0.30 16.28 21.64
CA LEU A 62 0.27 14.83 21.42
C LEU A 62 -0.25 14.05 22.63
N SER A 63 -0.39 14.68 23.81
CA SER A 63 -0.94 14.00 25.00
C SER A 63 -2.35 13.45 24.69
N GLY A 64 -2.48 12.10 24.71
CA GLY A 64 -3.70 11.40 24.28
C GLY A 64 -4.02 11.52 22.80
N GLY A 65 -3.11 12.07 21.99
CA GLY A 65 -3.23 12.23 20.54
C GLY A 65 -2.95 10.96 19.74
N ILE A 66 -2.67 11.12 18.46
CA ILE A 66 -2.36 10.03 17.54
C ILE A 66 -1.15 10.41 16.70
N ILE A 67 -0.16 9.53 16.64
CA ILE A 67 0.96 9.61 15.72
C ILE A 67 0.64 8.70 14.52
N LEU A 68 0.55 9.31 13.34
CA LEU A 68 0.35 8.59 12.09
C LEU A 68 1.70 8.30 11.46
N VAL A 69 2.06 7.04 11.36
CA VAL A 69 3.33 6.57 10.79
C VAL A 69 3.09 6.13 9.35
N GLY A 70 3.77 6.77 8.40
CA GLY A 70 3.71 6.40 6.99
C GLY A 70 4.70 5.29 6.65
N GLU A 71 4.53 4.66 5.50
CA GLU A 71 5.36 3.52 5.06
C GLU A 71 6.86 3.84 5.02
N ARG A 72 7.24 5.06 4.61
CA ARG A 72 8.66 5.45 4.51
C ARG A 72 9.40 5.53 5.84
N ALA A 73 8.68 5.52 6.96
CA ALA A 73 9.32 5.50 8.26
C ALA A 73 10.19 4.26 8.49
N ALA A 74 9.83 3.13 7.87
CA ALA A 74 10.63 1.90 7.93
C ALA A 74 11.95 2.00 7.14
N GLN A 75 12.03 2.90 6.15
CA GLN A 75 13.24 3.10 5.33
C GLN A 75 14.30 3.99 6.03
N THR A 76 13.95 4.62 7.16
CA THR A 76 14.88 5.47 7.91
C THR A 76 15.30 4.73 9.19
N PRO A 77 16.57 4.28 9.30
CA PRO A 77 17.05 3.57 10.48
C PRO A 77 16.77 4.34 11.76
N GLY A 78 16.19 3.66 12.75
CA GLY A 78 15.86 4.22 14.07
C GLY A 78 14.58 5.08 14.12
N LEU A 79 13.95 5.43 13.00
CA LEU A 79 12.76 6.30 13.04
C LEU A 79 11.57 5.63 13.75
N LEU A 80 11.34 4.34 13.53
CA LEU A 80 10.28 3.62 14.23
C LEU A 80 10.54 3.59 15.74
N SER A 81 11.79 3.40 16.16
CA SER A 81 12.19 3.43 17.58
C SER A 81 11.94 4.80 18.21
N SER A 82 12.34 5.88 17.54
CA SER A 82 12.06 7.25 18.00
C SER A 82 10.55 7.51 18.11
N VAL A 83 9.75 7.00 17.16
CA VAL A 83 8.29 7.15 17.18
C VAL A 83 7.65 6.40 18.35
N VAL A 84 8.11 5.17 18.63
CA VAL A 84 7.64 4.39 19.79
C VAL A 84 7.96 5.13 21.08
N ALA A 85 9.21 5.56 21.27
CA ALA A 85 9.63 6.32 22.45
C ALA A 85 8.83 7.63 22.62
N LEU A 86 8.54 8.34 21.53
CA LEU A 86 7.69 9.53 21.58
C LEU A 86 6.26 9.18 22.00
N ALA A 87 5.70 8.09 21.51
CA ALA A 87 4.36 7.65 21.87
C ALA A 87 4.26 7.28 23.36
N GLU A 88 5.21 6.53 23.87
CA GLU A 88 5.31 6.18 25.30
C GLU A 88 5.40 7.43 26.17
N ARG A 89 6.25 8.37 25.81
CA ARG A 89 6.46 9.60 26.59
C ARG A 89 5.25 10.52 26.60
N THR A 90 4.48 10.58 25.52
CA THR A 90 3.34 11.48 25.37
C THR A 90 1.99 10.82 25.68
N GLY A 91 1.94 9.50 25.81
CA GLY A 91 0.70 8.73 25.87
C GLY A 91 -0.09 8.76 24.57
N ALA A 92 0.54 9.12 23.44
CA ALA A 92 -0.08 9.12 22.12
C ALA A 92 -0.25 7.70 21.60
N ARG A 93 -1.31 7.47 20.85
CA ARG A 93 -1.54 6.19 20.17
C ARG A 93 -0.83 6.18 18.83
N LEU A 94 -0.28 5.03 18.46
CA LEU A 94 0.33 4.81 17.16
C LEU A 94 -0.72 4.29 16.16
N ALA A 95 -0.62 4.74 14.92
CA ALA A 95 -1.38 4.18 13.81
C ALA A 95 -0.49 4.15 12.57
N TRP A 96 -0.21 2.96 12.09
CA TRP A 96 0.51 2.78 10.83
C TRP A 96 -0.44 2.96 9.64
N VAL A 97 0.01 3.70 8.64
CA VAL A 97 -0.74 3.99 7.41
C VAL A 97 -0.01 3.37 6.24
N PRO A 98 -0.32 2.12 5.89
CA PRO A 98 0.26 1.45 4.74
C PRO A 98 -0.15 2.16 3.45
N ARG A 99 0.66 2.02 2.42
CA ARG A 99 0.36 2.58 1.11
C ARG A 99 -0.45 1.63 0.24
N ARG A 100 -0.14 0.34 0.30
CA ARG A 100 -0.76 -0.70 -0.51
C ARG A 100 -1.87 -1.40 0.26
N ALA A 101 -2.86 -1.90 -0.46
CA ALA A 101 -4.02 -2.55 0.16
C ALA A 101 -3.67 -3.86 0.87
N GLY A 102 -2.62 -4.56 0.45
CA GLY A 102 -2.18 -5.83 1.02
C GLY A 102 -1.20 -5.73 2.18
N ASP A 103 -0.55 -4.57 2.40
CA ASP A 103 0.56 -4.45 3.35
C ASP A 103 0.17 -4.85 4.78
N ARG A 104 -1.00 -4.42 5.24
CA ARG A 104 -1.46 -4.77 6.59
C ARG A 104 -1.74 -6.27 6.73
N ALA A 105 -2.38 -6.87 5.73
CA ALA A 105 -2.67 -8.29 5.72
C ALA A 105 -1.40 -9.13 5.68
N ALA A 106 -0.39 -8.71 4.92
CA ALA A 106 0.89 -9.39 4.84
C ALA A 106 1.59 -9.44 6.22
N ILE A 107 1.62 -8.33 6.94
CA ILE A 107 2.20 -8.29 8.30
C ILE A 107 1.39 -9.15 9.27
N GLU A 108 0.07 -9.04 9.27
CA GLU A 108 -0.80 -9.85 10.14
C GLU A 108 -0.70 -11.35 9.82
N ALA A 109 -0.43 -11.72 8.57
CA ALA A 109 -0.18 -13.11 8.17
C ALA A 109 1.24 -13.61 8.51
N GLY A 110 2.09 -12.77 9.09
CA GLY A 110 3.45 -13.16 9.48
C GLY A 110 4.46 -13.13 8.33
N LEU A 111 4.21 -12.37 7.25
CA LEU A 111 5.16 -12.25 6.12
C LEU A 111 6.31 -11.27 6.44
N LEU A 112 6.90 -11.41 7.61
CA LEU A 112 8.13 -10.74 8.04
C LEU A 112 9.07 -11.78 8.67
N PRO A 113 10.39 -11.67 8.46
CA PRO A 113 11.34 -12.66 8.93
C PRO A 113 11.34 -12.93 10.43
N GLY A 114 10.88 -11.99 11.23
CA GLY A 114 10.86 -12.07 12.71
C GLY A 114 9.45 -12.22 13.29
N LEU A 115 8.45 -12.56 12.50
CA LEU A 115 7.06 -12.54 12.95
C LEU A 115 6.31 -13.77 12.46
N LEU A 116 5.59 -14.42 13.35
CA LEU A 116 4.59 -15.44 13.04
C LEU A 116 3.19 -14.80 12.87
N PRO A 117 2.20 -15.50 12.32
CA PRO A 117 0.85 -14.98 12.11
C PRO A 117 0.24 -14.33 13.35
N PHE A 118 -0.39 -13.16 13.13
CA PHE A 118 -1.13 -12.37 14.12
C PHE A 118 -0.30 -11.92 15.32
N GLY A 119 0.95 -11.51 15.08
CA GLY A 119 1.80 -10.86 16.07
C GLY A 119 2.55 -11.79 17.01
N ARG A 120 2.51 -13.09 16.76
CA ARG A 120 3.28 -14.08 17.50
C ARG A 120 4.78 -13.94 17.25
N GLY A 121 5.58 -14.16 18.30
CA GLY A 121 7.03 -14.22 18.20
C GLY A 121 7.55 -15.51 17.59
N LEU A 122 8.82 -15.51 17.16
CA LEU A 122 9.55 -16.70 16.71
C LEU A 122 10.06 -17.53 17.92
N ASP A 123 9.29 -17.61 18.97
CA ASP A 123 9.59 -18.40 20.14
C ASP A 123 8.76 -19.71 20.15
N GLU A 124 9.10 -20.57 21.09
CA GLU A 124 8.42 -21.86 21.26
C GLU A 124 6.92 -21.68 21.52
N ALA A 125 6.53 -20.68 22.32
CA ALA A 125 5.14 -20.40 22.63
C ALA A 125 4.34 -19.94 21.39
N GLY A 126 4.94 -19.09 20.56
CA GLY A 126 4.37 -18.66 19.28
C GLY A 126 4.17 -19.83 18.33
N ALA A 127 5.20 -20.67 18.14
CA ALA A 127 5.13 -21.85 17.29
C ALA A 127 4.07 -22.89 17.78
N GLN A 128 4.08 -23.21 19.07
CA GLN A 128 3.13 -24.15 19.68
C GLN A 128 1.69 -23.66 19.56
N SER A 129 1.44 -22.36 19.68
CA SER A 129 0.10 -21.78 19.53
C SER A 129 -0.48 -21.94 18.12
N LEU A 130 0.39 -22.18 17.12
CA LEU A 130 0.02 -22.48 15.73
C LEU A 130 -0.03 -23.98 15.45
N GLY A 131 0.31 -24.83 16.41
CA GLY A 131 0.49 -26.27 16.20
C GLY A 131 1.74 -26.59 15.36
N TRP A 132 2.65 -25.66 15.20
CA TRP A 132 3.91 -25.84 14.46
C TRP A 132 4.96 -26.44 15.38
N GLY A 133 5.84 -27.26 14.80
CA GLY A 133 6.98 -27.82 15.52
C GLY A 133 8.12 -26.82 15.68
N GLU A 134 9.34 -27.35 15.77
CA GLU A 134 10.54 -26.51 15.83
C GLU A 134 10.69 -25.67 14.56
N LEU A 135 10.91 -24.38 14.74
CA LEU A 135 11.10 -23.44 13.64
C LEU A 135 12.55 -23.48 13.16
N PRO A 136 12.80 -23.36 11.85
CA PRO A 136 14.17 -23.34 11.31
C PRO A 136 14.95 -22.07 11.67
N GLY A 137 14.37 -21.17 12.43
CA GLY A 137 14.92 -19.87 12.79
C GLY A 137 14.31 -18.71 12.03
N ARG A 138 14.98 -17.57 12.09
CA ARG A 138 14.55 -16.36 11.38
C ARG A 138 14.77 -16.51 9.86
N GLY A 139 13.74 -16.24 9.07
CA GLY A 139 13.84 -16.20 7.61
C GLY A 139 14.63 -14.97 7.10
N LEU A 140 14.90 -14.96 5.81
CA LEU A 140 15.53 -13.83 5.13
C LEU A 140 14.50 -12.75 4.78
N ASP A 141 14.88 -11.49 4.84
CA ASP A 141 14.10 -10.41 4.22
C ASP A 141 14.37 -10.32 2.72
N ALA A 142 13.66 -9.42 2.02
CA ALA A 142 13.74 -9.33 0.58
C ALA A 142 15.16 -8.98 0.06
N GLU A 143 15.88 -8.09 0.76
CA GLU A 143 17.25 -7.72 0.39
C GLU A 143 18.20 -8.90 0.61
N GLN A 144 18.09 -9.58 1.74
CA GLN A 144 18.85 -10.79 2.05
C GLN A 144 18.57 -11.93 1.08
N MET A 145 17.30 -12.12 0.64
CA MET A 145 16.98 -13.10 -0.41
C MET A 145 17.66 -12.78 -1.73
N ILE A 146 17.72 -11.50 -2.13
CA ILE A 146 18.39 -11.06 -3.35
C ILE A 146 19.90 -11.28 -3.25
N GLU A 147 20.52 -10.94 -2.12
CA GLU A 147 21.95 -11.20 -1.88
C GLU A 147 22.27 -12.70 -1.91
N ALA A 148 21.45 -13.52 -1.24
CA ALA A 148 21.63 -14.97 -1.21
C ALA A 148 21.40 -15.63 -2.58
N ALA A 149 20.49 -15.10 -3.40
CA ALA A 149 20.30 -15.55 -4.77
C ALA A 149 21.50 -15.17 -5.65
N ALA A 150 21.98 -13.94 -5.58
CA ALA A 150 23.15 -13.47 -6.34
C ALA A 150 24.45 -14.18 -5.94
N SER A 151 24.59 -14.58 -4.68
CA SER A 151 25.77 -15.33 -4.18
C SER A 151 25.71 -16.84 -4.46
N GLY A 152 24.58 -17.36 -4.96
CA GLY A 152 24.38 -18.80 -5.21
C GLY A 152 24.05 -19.60 -3.94
N GLU A 153 23.80 -18.95 -2.82
CA GLU A 153 23.36 -19.59 -1.58
C GLU A 153 21.93 -20.16 -1.70
N LEU A 154 21.04 -19.45 -2.42
CA LEU A 154 19.72 -19.95 -2.75
C LEU A 154 19.73 -20.76 -4.05
N GLN A 155 19.21 -21.99 -3.99
CA GLN A 155 19.12 -22.88 -5.15
C GLN A 155 17.80 -22.71 -5.93
N ALA A 156 16.80 -22.11 -5.30
CA ALA A 156 15.51 -21.85 -5.93
C ALA A 156 14.85 -20.59 -5.34
N LEU A 157 14.06 -19.91 -6.15
CA LEU A 157 13.28 -18.74 -5.73
C LEU A 157 11.88 -18.81 -6.33
N VAL A 158 10.85 -18.62 -5.49
CA VAL A 158 9.46 -18.49 -5.91
C VAL A 158 9.04 -17.04 -5.78
N VAL A 159 8.64 -16.41 -6.88
CA VAL A 159 8.31 -14.98 -6.93
C VAL A 159 6.86 -14.78 -7.37
N GLY A 160 6.08 -14.06 -6.59
CA GLY A 160 4.68 -13.77 -6.90
C GLY A 160 4.37 -12.26 -6.93
N GLY A 161 3.97 -11.74 -8.10
CA GLY A 161 3.46 -10.37 -8.23
C GLY A 161 4.44 -9.25 -7.95
N VAL A 162 5.74 -9.48 -8.08
CA VAL A 162 6.82 -8.53 -7.80
C VAL A 162 7.16 -7.70 -9.06
N ASP A 163 7.48 -6.43 -8.86
CA ASP A 163 8.08 -5.57 -9.90
C ASP A 163 9.49 -5.21 -9.48
N VAL A 164 10.48 -5.54 -10.31
CA VAL A 164 11.90 -5.27 -10.06
C VAL A 164 12.15 -3.79 -9.75
N ARG A 165 11.37 -2.90 -10.35
CA ARG A 165 11.46 -1.44 -10.13
C ARG A 165 10.97 -0.97 -8.76
N ASP A 166 10.38 -1.85 -7.95
CA ASP A 166 9.96 -1.52 -6.59
C ASP A 166 11.09 -1.63 -5.56
N PHE A 167 12.25 -2.18 -5.95
CA PHE A 167 13.45 -2.27 -5.14
C PHE A 167 14.34 -1.02 -5.31
N ASP A 168 15.15 -0.74 -4.32
CA ASP A 168 16.07 0.40 -4.33
C ASP A 168 17.19 0.19 -5.36
N GLU A 169 17.67 -1.06 -5.53
CA GLU A 169 18.69 -1.46 -6.49
C GLU A 169 18.15 -2.45 -7.54
N PRO A 170 17.39 -1.98 -8.55
CA PRO A 170 16.80 -2.88 -9.55
C PRO A 170 17.82 -3.68 -10.37
N ALA A 171 19.05 -3.19 -10.48
CA ALA A 171 20.11 -3.90 -11.19
C ALA A 171 20.55 -5.16 -10.43
N ALA A 172 20.74 -5.06 -9.12
CA ALA A 172 21.09 -6.19 -8.27
C ALA A 172 19.99 -7.26 -8.27
N VAL A 173 18.71 -6.84 -8.27
CA VAL A 173 17.59 -7.77 -8.38
C VAL A 173 17.63 -8.54 -9.70
N ARG A 174 17.94 -7.88 -10.83
CA ARG A 174 18.06 -8.56 -12.14
C ARG A 174 19.20 -9.57 -12.16
N GLU A 175 20.34 -9.19 -11.62
CA GLU A 175 21.49 -10.08 -11.48
C GLU A 175 21.14 -11.32 -10.64
N ALA A 176 20.50 -11.13 -9.47
CA ALA A 176 20.05 -12.22 -8.63
C ALA A 176 19.06 -13.17 -9.33
N LEU A 177 18.14 -12.62 -10.15
CA LEU A 177 17.19 -13.41 -10.93
C LEU A 177 17.85 -14.17 -12.11
N GLU A 178 19.01 -13.74 -12.56
CA GLU A 178 19.81 -14.42 -13.59
C GLU A 178 20.71 -15.52 -13.01
N GLU A 179 21.19 -15.32 -11.77
CA GLU A 179 22.11 -16.25 -11.11
C GLU A 179 21.40 -17.39 -10.36
N VAL A 180 20.15 -17.20 -9.90
CA VAL A 180 19.41 -18.25 -9.18
C VAL A 180 19.17 -19.46 -10.09
N PRO A 181 19.56 -20.70 -9.66
CA PRO A 181 19.50 -21.88 -10.52
C PRO A 181 18.09 -22.30 -10.94
N PHE A 182 17.05 -21.99 -10.14
CA PHE A 182 15.68 -22.33 -10.43
C PHE A 182 14.71 -21.23 -10.00
N LEU A 183 14.04 -20.63 -10.96
CA LEU A 183 13.10 -19.52 -10.74
C LEU A 183 11.66 -19.90 -11.11
N VAL A 184 10.77 -19.82 -10.16
CA VAL A 184 9.33 -20.00 -10.37
C VAL A 184 8.61 -18.66 -10.23
N SER A 185 7.76 -18.32 -11.20
CA SER A 185 6.98 -17.08 -11.18
C SER A 185 5.48 -17.36 -11.10
N LEU A 186 4.80 -16.82 -10.08
CA LEU A 186 3.35 -16.74 -9.98
C LEU A 186 2.90 -15.36 -10.46
N GLU A 187 2.28 -15.28 -11.63
CA GLU A 187 2.04 -13.96 -12.23
C GLU A 187 0.72 -13.88 -12.99
N VAL A 188 0.09 -12.71 -12.97
CA VAL A 188 -1.17 -12.44 -13.68
C VAL A 188 -0.93 -12.19 -15.17
N ARG A 189 0.26 -11.71 -15.55
CA ARG A 189 0.62 -11.36 -16.92
C ARG A 189 2.13 -11.35 -17.09
N ALA A 190 2.57 -11.41 -18.33
CA ALA A 190 4.00 -11.35 -18.68
C ALA A 190 4.69 -10.13 -18.03
N SER A 191 5.90 -10.37 -17.56
CA SER A 191 6.73 -9.39 -16.85
C SER A 191 8.22 -9.72 -17.07
N GLU A 192 9.09 -8.82 -16.64
CA GLU A 192 10.53 -9.02 -16.65
C GLU A 192 10.95 -10.27 -15.85
N ILE A 193 10.17 -10.65 -14.82
CA ILE A 193 10.41 -11.86 -14.03
C ILE A 193 9.97 -13.10 -14.80
N THR A 194 8.79 -13.08 -15.43
CA THR A 194 8.32 -14.22 -16.24
C THR A 194 9.21 -14.52 -17.43
N ASP A 195 9.89 -13.49 -17.96
CA ASP A 195 10.81 -13.67 -19.09
C ASP A 195 12.10 -14.44 -18.70
N ARG A 196 12.40 -14.50 -17.40
CA ARG A 196 13.57 -15.19 -16.83
C ARG A 196 13.23 -16.51 -16.14
N ALA A 197 11.94 -16.66 -15.75
CA ALA A 197 11.51 -17.80 -14.96
C ALA A 197 11.60 -19.13 -15.73
N ASP A 198 12.11 -20.17 -15.08
CA ASP A 198 12.10 -21.55 -15.59
C ASP A 198 10.66 -22.10 -15.64
N VAL A 199 9.84 -21.71 -14.65
CA VAL A 199 8.44 -22.10 -14.59
C VAL A 199 7.56 -20.88 -14.33
N VAL A 200 6.56 -20.68 -15.17
CA VAL A 200 5.54 -19.64 -14.99
C VAL A 200 4.21 -20.29 -14.68
N LEU A 201 3.65 -19.96 -13.51
CA LEU A 201 2.35 -20.40 -13.04
C LEU A 201 1.37 -19.22 -13.15
N PRO A 202 0.50 -19.17 -14.18
CA PRO A 202 -0.48 -18.10 -14.33
C PRO A 202 -1.51 -18.13 -13.22
N VAL A 203 -1.70 -16.99 -12.53
CA VAL A 203 -2.65 -16.86 -11.43
C VAL A 203 -3.80 -15.92 -11.76
N ALA A 204 -4.95 -16.16 -11.15
CA ALA A 204 -6.15 -15.37 -11.36
C ALA A 204 -5.97 -13.92 -10.87
N PRO A 205 -6.40 -12.90 -11.63
CA PRO A 205 -6.46 -11.52 -11.17
C PRO A 205 -7.51 -11.34 -10.05
N ALA A 206 -7.42 -10.24 -9.29
CA ALA A 206 -8.31 -9.98 -8.16
C ALA A 206 -9.81 -10.05 -8.47
N VAL A 207 -10.23 -9.72 -9.70
CA VAL A 207 -11.63 -9.78 -10.14
C VAL A 207 -12.13 -11.21 -10.41
N GLU A 208 -11.22 -12.16 -10.53
CA GLU A 208 -11.49 -13.58 -10.83
C GLU A 208 -11.24 -14.49 -9.62
N LYS A 209 -11.02 -13.94 -8.44
CA LYS A 209 -10.84 -14.67 -7.19
C LYS A 209 -11.63 -14.04 -6.05
N ASN A 210 -11.83 -14.78 -4.98
CA ASN A 210 -12.32 -14.29 -3.71
C ASN A 210 -11.16 -14.17 -2.70
N GLY A 211 -11.37 -13.43 -1.64
CA GLY A 211 -10.36 -13.25 -0.61
C GLY A 211 -10.76 -12.20 0.42
N THR A 212 -9.81 -11.82 1.26
CA THR A 212 -10.03 -10.81 2.30
C THR A 212 -8.82 -9.89 2.42
N TYR A 213 -9.06 -8.59 2.36
CA TYR A 213 -8.08 -7.60 2.78
C TYR A 213 -8.21 -7.32 4.28
N ILE A 214 -7.10 -7.01 4.92
CA ILE A 214 -7.11 -6.35 6.23
C ILE A 214 -6.78 -4.88 5.99
N ASN A 215 -7.71 -3.98 6.34
CA ASN A 215 -7.48 -2.55 6.15
C ASN A 215 -6.51 -2.00 7.21
N TRP A 216 -6.08 -0.75 7.05
CA TRP A 216 -5.14 -0.09 7.97
C TRP A 216 -5.64 0.02 9.43
N GLU A 217 -6.95 -0.14 9.65
CA GLU A 217 -7.57 -0.20 10.99
C GLU A 217 -7.57 -1.63 11.58
N GLY A 218 -7.01 -2.62 10.88
CA GLY A 218 -7.02 -4.03 11.29
C GLY A 218 -8.35 -4.75 11.04
N ARG A 219 -9.25 -4.19 10.21
CA ARG A 219 -10.55 -4.78 9.95
C ARG A 219 -10.53 -5.64 8.71
N LEU A 220 -11.11 -6.82 8.80
CA LEU A 220 -11.35 -7.70 7.66
C LEU A 220 -12.29 -7.05 6.66
N ARG A 221 -11.95 -7.15 5.37
CA ARG A 221 -12.70 -6.65 4.23
C ARG A 221 -12.78 -7.73 3.16
N PRO A 222 -13.73 -8.65 3.30
CA PRO A 222 -13.92 -9.72 2.31
C PRO A 222 -14.37 -9.13 0.97
N PHE A 223 -13.95 -9.78 -0.10
CA PHE A 223 -14.39 -9.50 -1.46
C PHE A 223 -14.71 -10.79 -2.19
N GLY A 224 -15.74 -10.75 -3.02
CA GLY A 224 -16.17 -11.88 -3.82
C GLY A 224 -15.60 -11.83 -5.23
N GLN A 225 -15.59 -12.99 -5.87
CA GLN A 225 -15.28 -13.15 -7.27
C GLN A 225 -16.32 -12.41 -8.14
N ALA A 226 -15.87 -11.55 -9.04
CA ALA A 226 -16.73 -10.76 -9.94
C ALA A 226 -16.85 -11.37 -11.34
N ARG A 227 -15.88 -12.21 -11.74
CA ARG A 227 -15.84 -12.91 -13.03
C ARG A 227 -15.41 -14.36 -12.82
N SER A 228 -15.82 -15.24 -13.73
CA SER A 228 -15.33 -16.62 -13.76
C SER A 228 -13.82 -16.62 -13.98
N ALA A 229 -13.12 -17.42 -13.20
CA ALA A 229 -11.68 -17.59 -13.32
C ALA A 229 -11.35 -18.42 -14.57
N THR A 230 -10.25 -18.04 -15.22
CA THR A 230 -9.61 -18.82 -16.30
C THR A 230 -8.34 -19.49 -15.82
N SER A 231 -7.82 -19.06 -14.66
CA SER A 231 -6.61 -19.56 -14.02
C SER A 231 -6.89 -19.90 -12.55
N LEU A 232 -6.01 -20.65 -11.93
CA LEU A 232 -6.04 -20.93 -10.50
C LEU A 232 -5.77 -19.65 -9.70
N THR A 233 -6.23 -19.58 -8.47
CA THR A 233 -5.80 -18.52 -7.55
C THR A 233 -4.39 -18.83 -7.03
N ASP A 234 -3.69 -17.80 -6.52
CA ASP A 234 -2.37 -18.01 -5.89
C ASP A 234 -2.45 -19.06 -4.78
N ARG A 235 -3.51 -19.02 -3.96
CA ARG A 235 -3.78 -20.02 -2.92
C ARG A 235 -3.86 -21.42 -3.50
N ASP A 236 -4.68 -21.62 -4.54
CA ASP A 236 -4.91 -22.94 -5.11
C ASP A 236 -3.64 -23.50 -5.77
N VAL A 237 -2.78 -22.62 -6.33
CA VAL A 237 -1.46 -23.01 -6.82
C VAL A 237 -0.58 -23.50 -5.67
N LEU A 238 -0.53 -22.75 -4.56
CA LEU A 238 0.29 -23.12 -3.40
C LEU A 238 -0.21 -24.43 -2.75
N VAL A 239 -1.52 -24.61 -2.60
CA VAL A 239 -2.09 -25.87 -2.07
C VAL A 239 -1.71 -27.06 -2.97
N ARG A 240 -1.84 -26.93 -4.30
CA ARG A 240 -1.43 -28.01 -5.21
C ARG A 240 0.07 -28.28 -5.19
N LEU A 241 0.89 -27.26 -4.98
CA LEU A 241 2.33 -27.48 -4.81
C LEU A 241 2.65 -28.27 -3.56
N THR A 242 1.93 -28.05 -2.45
CA THR A 242 2.14 -28.86 -1.24
C THR A 242 1.66 -30.30 -1.38
N GLU A 243 0.56 -30.52 -2.13
CA GLU A 243 0.09 -31.88 -2.49
C GLU A 243 1.18 -32.68 -3.25
N GLU A 244 1.93 -32.05 -4.15
CA GLU A 244 3.06 -32.67 -4.87
C GLU A 244 4.26 -33.03 -3.97
N PHE A 245 4.30 -32.49 -2.76
CA PHE A 245 5.26 -32.85 -1.71
C PHE A 245 4.68 -33.80 -0.66
N ASP A 246 3.57 -34.44 -0.95
CA ASP A 246 2.83 -35.32 -0.02
C ASP A 246 2.37 -34.59 1.26
N LEU A 247 2.14 -33.27 1.18
CA LEU A 247 1.66 -32.43 2.27
C LEU A 247 0.22 -31.99 1.98
N ASP A 248 -0.72 -32.49 2.77
CA ASP A 248 -2.11 -32.04 2.74
C ASP A 248 -2.32 -30.93 3.78
N LEU A 249 -2.66 -29.72 3.29
CA LEU A 249 -2.98 -28.57 4.15
C LEU A 249 -4.43 -28.59 4.63
N GLY A 250 -5.27 -29.51 4.18
CA GLY A 250 -6.70 -29.56 4.52
C GLY A 250 -7.50 -28.38 3.96
N ILE A 251 -6.94 -27.59 3.05
CA ILE A 251 -7.56 -26.38 2.49
C ILE A 251 -8.11 -26.67 1.10
N THR A 252 -9.39 -26.97 1.00
CA THR A 252 -10.09 -27.18 -0.27
C THR A 252 -10.85 -25.95 -0.74
N ALA A 253 -11.28 -25.11 0.20
CA ALA A 253 -12.04 -23.89 -0.06
C ALA A 253 -11.55 -22.72 0.81
N LEU A 254 -11.99 -21.50 0.48
CA LEU A 254 -11.70 -20.33 1.30
C LEU A 254 -12.32 -20.43 2.71
N ALA A 255 -13.39 -21.19 2.86
CA ALA A 255 -14.02 -21.42 4.16
C ALA A 255 -13.09 -22.15 5.12
N ASP A 256 -12.39 -23.17 4.64
CA ASP A 256 -11.45 -23.97 5.44
C ASP A 256 -10.32 -23.07 5.98
N LEU A 257 -9.81 -22.19 5.11
CA LEU A 257 -8.81 -21.18 5.52
C LEU A 257 -9.35 -20.23 6.60
N TYR A 258 -10.62 -19.82 6.53
CA TYR A 258 -11.20 -18.98 7.58
C TYR A 258 -11.43 -19.73 8.89
N GLU A 259 -11.77 -21.01 8.85
CA GLU A 259 -11.87 -21.84 10.04
C GLU A 259 -10.52 -21.95 10.76
N GLU A 260 -9.41 -22.03 10.02
CA GLU A 260 -8.06 -22.02 10.58
C GLU A 260 -7.65 -20.63 11.08
N VAL A 261 -7.85 -19.57 10.28
CA VAL A 261 -7.34 -18.22 10.55
C VAL A 261 -8.11 -17.51 11.66
N ASN A 262 -9.44 -17.68 11.75
CA ASN A 262 -10.26 -16.92 12.70
C ASN A 262 -9.84 -17.13 14.17
N PRO A 263 -9.59 -18.36 14.65
CA PRO A 263 -9.08 -18.57 16.00
C PRO A 263 -7.70 -17.95 16.23
N LEU A 264 -6.85 -17.92 15.20
CA LEU A 264 -5.50 -17.36 15.30
C LEU A 264 -5.52 -15.84 15.50
N MET A 265 -6.56 -15.16 15.06
CA MET A 265 -6.72 -13.72 15.26
C MET A 265 -7.05 -13.32 16.70
N GLU A 266 -7.49 -14.26 17.53
CA GLU A 266 -7.83 -14.07 18.95
C GLU A 266 -6.63 -14.30 19.87
N TRP A 267 -5.41 -14.09 19.36
CA TRP A 267 -4.19 -14.24 20.15
C TRP A 267 -4.16 -13.28 21.34
N ASP A 268 -4.05 -13.83 22.55
CA ASP A 268 -3.95 -13.12 23.82
C ASP A 268 -2.58 -13.31 24.53
N GLY A 269 -1.67 -14.03 23.90
CA GLY A 269 -0.30 -14.21 24.40
C GLY A 269 0.56 -12.96 24.22
N ALA A 270 1.80 -13.03 24.69
CA ALA A 270 2.75 -11.93 24.56
C ALA A 270 3.01 -11.62 23.07
N PRO A 271 2.90 -10.36 22.63
CA PRO A 271 3.30 -9.97 21.29
C PRO A 271 4.83 -10.09 21.13
N GLN A 272 5.27 -10.21 19.86
CA GLN A 272 6.70 -10.12 19.57
C GLN A 272 7.30 -8.88 20.21
N GLU A 273 8.38 -9.07 20.94
CA GLU A 273 9.10 -7.97 21.60
C GLU A 273 9.68 -7.00 20.56
N PHE A 274 9.46 -5.71 20.79
CA PHE A 274 10.01 -4.66 19.96
C PHE A 274 11.48 -4.43 20.30
N THR A 275 12.38 -4.70 19.35
CA THR A 275 13.82 -4.44 19.52
C THR A 275 14.14 -3.03 18.98
N PRO A 276 14.54 -2.08 19.86
CA PRO A 276 14.89 -0.73 19.40
C PRO A 276 16.12 -0.73 18.49
N VAL A 277 16.05 0.04 17.43
CA VAL A 277 17.17 0.29 16.51
C VAL A 277 17.65 1.72 16.70
N SER A 278 18.94 1.91 16.85
CA SER A 278 19.54 3.24 16.99
C SER A 278 19.40 4.03 15.69
N ALA A 279 19.08 5.33 15.84
CA ALA A 279 19.09 6.24 14.72
C ALA A 279 20.51 6.39 14.16
N GLN A 280 20.61 6.33 12.84
CA GLN A 280 21.85 6.62 12.15
C GLN A 280 21.80 8.04 11.61
N ALA A 281 22.88 8.78 11.77
CA ALA A 281 23.00 10.10 11.14
C ALA A 281 22.98 9.91 9.61
N PRO A 282 22.18 10.70 8.88
CA PRO A 282 22.19 10.62 7.43
C PRO A 282 23.59 10.99 6.91
N ALA A 283 24.01 10.33 5.83
CA ALA A 283 25.24 10.67 5.17
C ALA A 283 25.22 12.16 4.76
N ALA A 284 26.28 12.88 5.09
CA ALA A 284 26.39 14.27 4.69
C ALA A 284 26.52 14.37 3.15
N ALA A 285 25.72 15.21 2.54
CA ALA A 285 25.87 15.49 1.13
C ALA A 285 27.26 16.11 0.86
N GLY A 286 27.98 15.56 -0.11
CA GLY A 286 29.27 16.08 -0.55
C GLY A 286 29.15 17.51 -1.15
N LYS A 287 30.27 18.17 -1.38
CA LYS A 287 30.29 19.48 -2.02
C LYS A 287 29.59 19.43 -3.40
N GLY A 288 28.60 20.28 -3.59
CA GLY A 288 27.80 20.31 -4.83
C GLY A 288 26.74 19.21 -4.94
N GLN A 289 26.60 18.38 -3.93
CA GLN A 289 25.54 17.36 -3.84
C GLN A 289 24.38 17.83 -2.97
N VAL A 290 23.22 17.23 -3.19
CA VAL A 290 22.00 17.45 -2.39
C VAL A 290 21.35 16.11 -2.10
N VAL A 291 20.65 16.02 -0.98
CA VAL A 291 19.86 14.82 -0.65
C VAL A 291 18.55 14.88 -1.43
N LEU A 292 18.26 13.82 -2.20
CA LEU A 292 17.03 13.71 -2.96
C LEU A 292 15.88 13.26 -2.04
N ALA A 293 14.91 14.14 -1.84
CA ALA A 293 13.65 13.81 -1.20
C ALA A 293 12.61 13.47 -2.27
N SER A 294 12.25 12.22 -2.41
CA SER A 294 11.26 11.76 -3.40
C SER A 294 9.95 11.36 -2.74
N HIS A 295 8.89 11.33 -3.52
CA HIS A 295 7.60 10.74 -3.14
C HIS A 295 6.87 10.24 -4.38
N LYS A 296 6.07 9.19 -4.23
CA LYS A 296 5.28 8.67 -5.34
C LYS A 296 4.12 9.61 -5.66
N PRO A 297 3.93 10.00 -6.93
CA PRO A 297 2.74 10.73 -7.36
C PRO A 297 1.50 9.81 -7.32
N MET A 298 0.30 10.39 -7.38
CA MET A 298 -0.94 9.60 -7.41
C MET A 298 -1.09 8.76 -8.68
N ILE A 299 -0.53 9.21 -9.79
CA ILE A 299 -0.42 8.47 -11.04
C ILE A 299 1.08 8.30 -11.26
N ASP A 300 1.54 7.11 -10.99
CA ASP A 300 2.94 6.70 -11.09
C ASP A 300 3.15 5.69 -12.22
N ALA A 301 4.32 5.09 -12.29
CA ALA A 301 4.64 4.02 -13.23
C ALA A 301 4.49 2.63 -12.60
N GLY A 302 3.74 2.50 -11.49
CA GLY A 302 3.50 1.22 -10.83
C GLY A 302 2.62 0.29 -11.66
N ARG A 303 2.73 -1.02 -11.43
CA ARG A 303 2.02 -2.07 -12.19
C ARG A 303 0.51 -1.91 -12.24
N LEU A 304 -0.12 -1.29 -11.23
CA LEU A 304 -1.56 -1.00 -11.24
C LEU A 304 -1.97 0.04 -12.30
N GLN A 305 -1.01 0.76 -12.89
CA GLN A 305 -1.22 1.73 -13.96
C GLN A 305 -0.98 1.14 -15.35
N ASP A 306 -0.44 -0.07 -15.45
CA ASP A 306 -0.12 -0.70 -16.72
C ASP A 306 -1.39 -0.93 -17.57
N GLY A 307 -1.27 -0.71 -18.86
CA GLY A 307 -2.38 -0.82 -19.79
C GLY A 307 -3.41 0.32 -19.72
N ALA A 308 -3.15 1.39 -18.94
CA ALA A 308 -4.03 2.55 -18.81
C ALA A 308 -3.40 3.84 -19.41
N PRO A 309 -3.12 3.92 -20.74
CA PRO A 309 -2.40 5.03 -21.35
C PRO A 309 -3.13 6.36 -21.19
N TRP A 310 -4.46 6.35 -21.21
CA TRP A 310 -5.28 7.55 -21.00
C TRP A 310 -5.17 8.10 -19.59
N LEU A 311 -5.11 7.23 -18.57
CA LEU A 311 -4.88 7.62 -17.19
C LEU A 311 -3.45 8.15 -17.03
N ALA A 312 -2.46 7.44 -17.57
CA ALA A 312 -1.05 7.86 -17.56
C ALA A 312 -0.87 9.23 -18.22
N GLY A 313 -1.59 9.51 -19.32
CA GLY A 313 -1.59 10.81 -20.00
C GLY A 313 -2.11 11.97 -19.14
N SER A 314 -2.86 11.71 -18.09
CA SER A 314 -3.35 12.71 -17.13
C SER A 314 -2.37 12.96 -15.96
N ALA A 315 -1.25 12.26 -15.88
CA ALA A 315 -0.24 12.43 -14.86
C ALA A 315 0.38 13.85 -14.92
N ARG A 316 0.67 14.41 -13.77
CA ARG A 316 1.39 15.66 -13.70
C ARG A 316 2.85 15.44 -14.08
N ARG A 317 3.43 16.36 -14.83
CA ARG A 317 4.88 16.32 -15.11
C ARG A 317 5.67 16.37 -13.81
N PRO A 318 6.68 15.52 -13.64
CA PRO A 318 7.60 15.60 -12.52
C PRO A 318 8.27 16.97 -12.48
N VAL A 319 8.45 17.51 -11.29
CA VAL A 319 9.13 18.80 -11.07
C VAL A 319 10.12 18.65 -9.92
N LEU A 320 11.27 19.29 -10.06
CA LEU A 320 12.22 19.46 -8.96
C LEU A 320 11.76 20.64 -8.10
N LEU A 321 11.64 20.41 -6.79
CA LEU A 321 11.39 21.43 -5.79
C LEU A 321 12.66 21.64 -4.98
N ALA A 322 13.17 22.85 -4.96
CA ALA A 322 14.34 23.19 -4.16
C ALA A 322 14.19 24.62 -3.61
N SER A 323 14.94 24.94 -2.55
CA SER A 323 15.00 26.31 -2.04
C SER A 323 15.73 27.21 -3.04
N ALA A 324 15.46 28.52 -2.99
CA ALA A 324 16.16 29.49 -3.81
C ALA A 324 17.68 29.44 -3.57
N ALA A 325 18.10 29.21 -2.32
CA ALA A 325 19.51 29.07 -1.97
C ALA A 325 20.14 27.84 -2.60
N THR A 326 19.44 26.68 -2.59
CA THR A 326 19.92 25.45 -3.22
C THR A 326 20.06 25.61 -4.74
N LEU A 327 19.07 26.24 -5.38
CA LEU A 327 19.13 26.52 -6.82
C LEU A 327 20.28 27.47 -7.17
N ALA A 328 20.46 28.54 -6.41
CA ALA A 328 21.55 29.50 -6.62
C ALA A 328 22.92 28.82 -6.44
N ALA A 329 23.11 28.01 -5.42
CA ALA A 329 24.34 27.26 -5.19
C ALA A 329 24.66 26.27 -6.34
N ALA A 330 23.64 25.76 -7.03
CA ALA A 330 23.76 24.90 -8.21
C ALA A 330 23.84 25.68 -9.54
N GLY A 331 23.81 27.01 -9.52
CA GLY A 331 23.80 27.81 -10.73
C GLY A 331 22.52 27.71 -11.57
N ILE A 332 21.41 27.23 -10.97
CA ILE A 332 20.15 26.99 -11.66
C ILE A 332 19.22 28.18 -11.44
N ALA A 333 18.81 28.83 -12.54
CA ALA A 333 17.77 29.84 -12.47
C ALA A 333 16.41 29.23 -12.17
N PRO A 334 15.64 29.78 -11.22
CA PRO A 334 14.30 29.25 -10.95
C PRO A 334 13.41 29.39 -12.19
N ALA A 335 12.68 28.33 -12.53
CA ALA A 335 11.70 28.43 -13.60
C ALA A 335 10.67 29.52 -13.27
N PRO A 336 10.23 30.34 -14.26
CA PRO A 336 9.24 31.37 -14.01
C PRO A 336 7.99 30.75 -13.41
N THR A 337 7.65 31.16 -12.20
CA THR A 337 6.43 30.74 -11.53
C THR A 337 5.26 31.21 -12.38
N ARG A 338 4.56 30.33 -13.07
CA ARG A 338 3.28 30.69 -13.66
C ARG A 338 2.42 31.23 -12.51
N ARG A 339 2.30 32.54 -12.41
CA ARG A 339 1.26 33.15 -11.58
C ARG A 339 -0.04 32.51 -12.03
N SER A 340 -0.69 31.75 -11.16
CA SER A 340 -2.10 31.41 -11.35
C SER A 340 -2.77 32.76 -11.61
N LYS A 341 -3.30 32.96 -12.81
CA LYS A 341 -4.19 34.08 -13.05
C LYS A 341 -5.22 34.04 -11.93
N PRO A 342 -5.46 35.13 -11.19
CA PRO A 342 -6.60 35.17 -10.31
C PRO A 342 -7.80 34.73 -11.14
N SER A 343 -8.56 33.77 -10.64
CA SER A 343 -9.81 33.38 -11.25
C SER A 343 -10.59 34.69 -11.43
N ALA A 344 -10.68 35.18 -12.68
CA ALA A 344 -11.59 36.27 -13.00
C ALA A 344 -12.93 35.79 -12.46
N GLU A 345 -13.53 36.62 -11.61
CA GLU A 345 -14.88 36.43 -11.14
C GLU A 345 -15.73 36.05 -12.33
N ARG A 346 -16.16 34.81 -12.38
CA ARG A 346 -17.18 34.41 -13.33
C ARG A 346 -18.47 35.09 -12.89
N SER A 347 -18.71 36.23 -13.44
CA SER A 347 -20.05 36.77 -13.52
C SER A 347 -20.99 35.67 -13.99
N PRO A 348 -22.11 35.38 -13.34
CA PRO A 348 -23.06 34.36 -13.81
C PRO A 348 -23.85 34.92 -14.98
N SER A 349 -23.23 35.01 -16.16
CA SER A 349 -24.00 35.16 -17.39
C SER A 349 -24.55 33.78 -17.79
N ARG A 350 -25.85 33.62 -17.54
CA ARG A 350 -26.67 32.53 -17.97
C ARG A 350 -26.43 32.31 -19.48
N PRO A 351 -26.03 31.10 -19.95
CA PRO A 351 -25.92 30.87 -21.37
C PRO A 351 -27.32 30.89 -21.98
N PRO A 352 -27.51 31.45 -23.21
CA PRO A 352 -28.78 31.40 -23.87
C PRO A 352 -29.15 29.96 -24.14
N SER A 353 -30.41 29.62 -23.89
CA SER A 353 -31.03 28.34 -24.21
C SER A 353 -30.88 28.06 -25.71
N ARG A 354 -29.97 27.14 -26.04
CA ARG A 354 -29.94 26.57 -27.41
C ARG A 354 -31.03 25.54 -27.50
N THR A 355 -32.11 25.90 -28.18
CA THR A 355 -33.06 24.96 -28.79
C THR A 355 -32.30 24.07 -29.78
N CYS A 356 -32.35 22.76 -29.57
CA CYS A 356 -31.87 21.77 -30.53
C CYS A 356 -32.63 21.92 -31.85
N PRO A 357 -31.96 22.13 -32.99
CA PRO A 357 -32.65 22.02 -34.27
C PRO A 357 -32.86 20.54 -34.60
N THR A 358 -34.03 20.23 -35.09
CA THR A 358 -34.44 18.96 -35.70
C THR A 358 -33.40 18.48 -36.72
N PRO A 359 -33.08 17.16 -36.79
CA PRO A 359 -32.07 16.66 -37.72
C PRO A 359 -32.57 16.72 -39.15
N SER A 360 -32.01 17.61 -39.97
CA SER A 360 -32.09 17.54 -41.42
C SER A 360 -31.09 16.49 -41.94
N ARG A 361 -31.57 15.69 -42.88
CA ARG A 361 -30.84 14.63 -43.57
C ARG A 361 -29.54 15.18 -44.19
N GLY A 362 -28.43 14.49 -43.92
CA GLY A 362 -27.18 14.67 -44.66
C GLY A 362 -25.91 14.88 -43.83
N CYS A 363 -25.51 13.90 -43.02
CA CYS A 363 -24.12 13.75 -42.59
C CYS A 363 -23.57 12.41 -43.06
N PRO A 364 -22.40 12.34 -43.69
CA PRO A 364 -21.81 11.10 -44.12
C PRO A 364 -21.35 10.29 -42.93
N SER A 365 -21.78 9.05 -42.86
CA SER A 365 -21.40 8.05 -41.88
C SER A 365 -19.94 7.71 -42.01
N VAL A 366 -19.16 7.96 -40.95
CA VAL A 366 -17.84 7.35 -40.77
C VAL A 366 -18.06 5.86 -40.50
N ARG A 367 -17.66 5.01 -41.43
CA ARG A 367 -17.67 3.57 -41.25
C ARG A 367 -16.60 3.15 -40.22
N PRO A 368 -16.92 2.33 -39.21
CA PRO A 368 -15.91 1.65 -38.44
C PRO A 368 -15.30 0.51 -39.26
N ALA A 369 -13.99 0.32 -39.10
CA ALA A 369 -13.23 -0.77 -39.71
C ALA A 369 -13.73 -2.14 -39.25
N PRO A 370 -13.63 -3.21 -40.06
CA PRO A 370 -14.22 -4.50 -39.76
C PRO A 370 -13.41 -5.25 -38.71
N LEU A 371 -14.03 -5.56 -37.59
CA LEU A 371 -13.60 -6.58 -36.66
C LEU A 371 -13.93 -7.97 -37.19
N PHE A 372 -12.97 -8.84 -37.19
CA PHE A 372 -13.01 -10.22 -37.62
C PHE A 372 -14.24 -10.97 -37.14
N THR A 373 -15.04 -11.44 -38.09
CA THR A 373 -16.05 -12.48 -37.88
C THR A 373 -15.44 -13.85 -38.07
N LYS A 374 -15.54 -14.74 -37.09
CA LYS A 374 -15.83 -16.15 -37.34
C LYS A 374 -16.90 -16.64 -36.39
N THR A 375 -17.99 -16.96 -37.03
CA THR A 375 -19.22 -17.55 -36.58
C THR A 375 -19.07 -18.91 -35.95
N SER A 376 -19.79 -19.15 -34.86
CA SER A 376 -20.64 -20.35 -34.73
C SER A 376 -21.76 -20.06 -33.73
N ALA A 377 -22.98 -20.20 -34.27
CA ALA A 377 -24.23 -19.95 -33.59
C ALA A 377 -24.55 -21.05 -32.58
N VAL A 378 -25.04 -20.65 -31.40
CA VAL A 378 -25.84 -21.48 -30.51
C VAL A 378 -27.05 -20.63 -30.09
N PRO A 379 -28.28 -21.17 -30.15
CA PRO A 379 -29.49 -20.38 -30.01
C PRO A 379 -29.78 -20.04 -28.54
N ALA A 380 -30.31 -18.83 -28.33
CA ALA A 380 -30.78 -18.33 -27.05
C ALA A 380 -32.13 -18.98 -26.65
N PRO A 381 -32.35 -19.29 -25.36
CA PRO A 381 -33.71 -19.46 -24.86
C PRO A 381 -34.28 -18.13 -24.41
N SER A 382 -35.47 -17.84 -24.96
CA SER A 382 -36.36 -16.76 -24.59
C SER A 382 -36.91 -16.95 -23.16
N GLN A 383 -36.69 -15.98 -22.27
CA GLN A 383 -37.55 -15.76 -21.10
C GLN A 383 -37.70 -14.27 -20.76
N PRO A 384 -38.87 -13.85 -20.27
CA PRO A 384 -39.27 -12.45 -20.22
C PRO A 384 -38.72 -11.69 -19.03
N CYS A 385 -38.46 -10.40 -19.24
CA CYS A 385 -38.10 -9.43 -18.21
C CYS A 385 -39.12 -9.35 -17.08
N ALA A 386 -38.70 -9.59 -15.85
CA ALA A 386 -39.46 -9.26 -14.64
C ALA A 386 -39.06 -7.86 -14.11
N PRO A 387 -39.98 -7.13 -13.47
CA PRO A 387 -39.82 -5.72 -13.19
C PRO A 387 -38.83 -5.44 -12.04
N ARG A 388 -38.11 -4.32 -12.17
CA ARG A 388 -37.20 -3.76 -11.18
C ARG A 388 -37.87 -3.57 -9.82
N ARG A 389 -37.37 -4.27 -8.79
CA ARG A 389 -37.71 -3.97 -7.40
C ARG A 389 -36.84 -2.82 -6.91
N ARG A 390 -37.48 -1.80 -6.33
CA ARG A 390 -36.86 -0.72 -5.57
C ARG A 390 -36.20 -1.32 -4.32
N TRP A 391 -34.96 -0.94 -4.07
CA TRP A 391 -34.29 -1.20 -2.80
C TRP A 391 -34.92 -0.32 -1.72
N HIS A 392 -35.61 -0.93 -0.79
CA HIS A 392 -35.95 -0.30 0.48
C HIS A 392 -34.80 -0.47 1.44
N ASP A 393 -34.42 0.66 2.03
CA ASP A 393 -33.46 0.82 3.11
C ASP A 393 -34.01 0.15 4.37
N ASP A 394 -33.53 -1.06 4.70
CA ASP A 394 -33.88 -1.75 5.95
C ASP A 394 -32.66 -1.69 6.88
N THR A 395 -32.52 -0.57 7.57
CA THR A 395 -31.63 -0.43 8.71
C THR A 395 -32.18 -1.20 9.91
N ARG A 396 -31.94 -2.51 9.99
CA ARG A 396 -32.10 -3.26 11.23
C ARG A 396 -30.78 -3.25 12.00
N THR A 397 -30.78 -2.50 13.07
CA THR A 397 -29.81 -2.50 14.16
C THR A 397 -29.62 -3.90 14.72
N LEU A 398 -28.46 -4.49 14.46
CA LEU A 398 -27.97 -5.63 15.24
C LEU A 398 -27.39 -5.07 16.56
N ARG A 399 -28.11 -5.30 17.63
CA ARG A 399 -27.65 -5.08 19.01
C ARG A 399 -26.55 -6.10 19.30
N SER A 400 -25.38 -5.61 19.68
CA SER A 400 -24.29 -6.40 20.26
C SER A 400 -24.69 -6.87 21.66
N PRO A 401 -24.36 -8.12 22.07
CA PRO A 401 -24.45 -8.54 23.45
C PRO A 401 -23.44 -7.78 24.31
N GLY A 402 -23.88 -7.35 25.48
CA GLY A 402 -23.11 -6.55 26.40
C GLY A 402 -21.86 -7.29 26.92
N VAL A 403 -20.73 -6.64 26.84
CA VAL A 403 -19.52 -7.02 27.56
C VAL A 403 -19.60 -6.38 28.95
N HIS A 404 -19.74 -7.21 29.97
CA HIS A 404 -19.61 -6.82 31.38
C HIS A 404 -18.17 -6.31 31.64
N ARG A 405 -18.07 -5.03 31.98
CA ARG A 405 -16.88 -4.48 32.65
C ARG A 405 -16.79 -5.10 34.04
N ARG A 406 -15.72 -5.85 34.31
CA ARG A 406 -15.16 -5.96 35.67
C ARG A 406 -13.81 -5.25 35.67
N GLY A 407 -13.73 -4.29 36.60
CA GLY A 407 -12.52 -3.54 36.80
C GLY A 407 -11.45 -4.35 37.53
N LEU A 408 -10.25 -4.07 37.20
CA LEU A 408 -9.07 -3.79 38.07
C LEU A 408 -8.06 -3.10 37.19
#